data_b681559044606974c3d10e01e18bda10
#
_entry.id   b681559044606974c3d10e01e18bda10
#
_cell.length_a   1.000
_cell.length_b   1.000
_cell.length_c   1.000
_cell.angle_alpha   90.00
_cell.angle_beta   90.00
_cell.angle_gamma   90.00
#
_symmetry.space_group_name_H-M   'P 1'
#
loop_
_entity.id
_entity.type
_entity.pdbx_description
1 polymer ?
#
loop_
_entity_poly.entity_id
_entity_poly.type
_entity_poly.pdbx_seq_one_letter_code
_entity_poly.pdbx_strand_id
1 'polypeptide(L)'
;MAASVLDTLQARLVPASGPPTSSHGCLVFRLAPEELVPAVRRMKEEFGYDLFLDVTAVDWPADALRFEVVHHFASSRQPLRVRLKTRVAAADPGVDSLAKLYGSAAFMERECHDMYGIAFRGNHDLRPILLYEGFTGHPLRKDYPKGREQPLVPYRN
;
A
#
# COMPACT_ATOMS: atom_id res chain seq x y z
N MET A 1 -13.59 -33.02 -0.25
CA MET A 1 -14.09 -31.64 -0.09
C MET A 1 -13.08 -30.71 -0.76
N ALA A 2 -13.51 -29.88 -1.73
CA ALA A 2 -12.61 -28.91 -2.33
C ALA A 2 -12.17 -27.92 -1.24
N ALA A 3 -10.86 -27.68 -1.11
CA ALA A 3 -10.34 -26.64 -0.25
C ALA A 3 -11.03 -25.31 -0.61
N SER A 4 -11.44 -24.54 0.41
CA SER A 4 -12.06 -23.27 0.15
C SER A 4 -11.03 -22.36 -0.58
N VAL A 5 -11.51 -21.40 -1.37
CA VAL A 5 -10.62 -20.41 -2.01
C VAL A 5 -9.72 -19.76 -0.94
N LEU A 6 -10.24 -19.62 0.26
CA LEU A 6 -9.55 -19.11 1.44
C LEU A 6 -8.36 -20.00 1.82
N ASP A 7 -8.58 -21.31 1.95
CA ASP A 7 -7.53 -22.27 2.33
C ASP A 7 -6.45 -22.34 1.25
N THR A 8 -6.85 -22.23 -0.02
CA THR A 8 -5.91 -22.23 -1.14
C THR A 8 -5.11 -20.94 -1.22
N LEU A 9 -5.74 -19.78 -0.99
CA LEU A 9 -5.05 -18.49 -0.86
C LEU A 9 -4.08 -18.51 0.31
N GLN A 10 -4.52 -19.02 1.46
CA GLN A 10 -3.67 -19.17 2.64
C GLN A 10 -2.46 -20.06 2.36
N ALA A 11 -2.66 -21.21 1.75
CA ALA A 11 -1.59 -22.16 1.48
C ALA A 11 -0.58 -21.67 0.44
N ARG A 12 -1.03 -20.88 -0.56
CA ARG A 12 -0.18 -20.43 -1.68
C ARG A 12 0.39 -19.03 -1.53
N LEU A 13 -0.24 -18.20 -0.70
CA LEU A 13 0.29 -16.87 -0.37
C LEU A 13 1.01 -16.87 0.97
N VAL A 14 1.22 -18.05 1.62
CA VAL A 14 1.87 -18.08 2.94
C VAL A 14 3.23 -17.42 2.84
N PRO A 15 3.33 -16.21 3.36
CA PRO A 15 4.61 -15.56 3.51
C PRO A 15 5.35 -16.14 4.72
N ALA A 16 6.62 -15.87 4.79
CA ALA A 16 7.43 -16.17 5.95
C ALA A 16 6.88 -15.59 7.28
N SER A 17 5.97 -14.60 7.19
CA SER A 17 5.39 -13.87 8.31
C SER A 17 4.22 -14.56 9.01
N GLY A 18 3.82 -15.77 8.59
CA GLY A 18 2.81 -16.58 9.29
C GLY A 18 1.40 -16.53 8.69
N PRO A 19 0.41 -17.15 9.33
CA PRO A 19 -0.93 -17.31 8.79
C PRO A 19 -1.66 -15.96 8.72
N PRO A 20 -2.55 -15.79 7.73
CA PRO A 20 -3.36 -14.59 7.62
C PRO A 20 -4.35 -14.46 8.77
N THR A 21 -4.78 -13.24 9.02
CA THR A 21 -5.82 -12.92 9.99
C THR A 21 -7.05 -12.38 9.27
N SER A 22 -8.24 -12.58 9.84
CA SER A 22 -9.47 -11.97 9.34
C SER A 22 -9.77 -10.70 10.13
N SER A 23 -10.06 -9.61 9.42
CA SER A 23 -10.42 -8.33 10.05
C SER A 23 -11.41 -7.55 9.16
N HIS A 24 -12.58 -7.22 9.70
CA HIS A 24 -13.63 -6.42 9.03
C HIS A 24 -13.99 -6.95 7.63
N GLY A 25 -14.17 -8.25 7.50
CA GLY A 25 -14.52 -8.88 6.22
C GLY A 25 -13.38 -8.95 5.20
N CYS A 26 -12.15 -8.61 5.59
CA CYS A 26 -10.95 -8.74 4.78
C CYS A 26 -10.04 -9.83 5.31
N LEU A 27 -9.42 -10.58 4.41
CA LEU A 27 -8.29 -11.44 4.72
C LEU A 27 -7.02 -10.61 4.71
N VAL A 28 -6.28 -10.63 5.81
CA VAL A 28 -5.10 -9.77 6.00
C VAL A 28 -3.84 -10.61 6.03
N PHE A 29 -2.93 -10.39 5.10
CA PHE A 29 -1.59 -10.97 5.06
C PHE A 29 -0.55 -9.92 5.44
N ARG A 30 0.49 -10.35 6.15
CA ARG A 30 1.71 -9.55 6.38
C ARG A 30 2.82 -10.12 5.53
N LEU A 31 3.47 -9.25 4.76
CA LEU A 31 4.51 -9.62 3.80
C LEU A 31 5.77 -8.84 4.06
N ALA A 32 6.92 -9.45 3.81
CA ALA A 32 8.16 -8.71 3.63
C ALA A 32 8.08 -7.87 2.33
N PRO A 33 8.82 -6.75 2.23
CA PRO A 33 8.78 -5.87 1.05
C PRO A 33 9.04 -6.60 -0.27
N GLU A 34 9.98 -7.52 -0.27
CA GLU A 34 10.38 -8.34 -1.43
C GLU A 34 9.32 -9.37 -1.84
N GLU A 35 8.43 -9.76 -0.95
CA GLU A 35 7.34 -10.71 -1.23
C GLU A 35 6.13 -10.04 -1.88
N LEU A 36 6.02 -8.71 -1.82
CA LEU A 36 4.82 -7.98 -2.23
C LEU A 36 4.45 -8.24 -3.70
N VAL A 37 5.36 -7.93 -4.63
CA VAL A 37 5.08 -8.04 -6.07
C VAL A 37 4.82 -9.49 -6.50
N PRO A 38 5.62 -10.49 -6.08
CA PRO A 38 5.33 -11.89 -6.37
C PRO A 38 3.96 -12.35 -5.86
N ALA A 39 3.59 -11.99 -4.62
CA ALA A 39 2.31 -12.34 -4.04
C ALA A 39 1.14 -11.69 -4.80
N VAL A 40 1.24 -10.39 -5.13
CA VAL A 40 0.21 -9.66 -5.88
C VAL A 40 0.04 -10.21 -7.29
N ARG A 41 1.13 -10.53 -7.98
CA ARG A 41 1.07 -11.17 -9.29
C ARG A 41 0.30 -12.48 -9.24
N ARG A 42 0.62 -13.34 -8.27
CA ARG A 42 -0.07 -14.60 -8.06
C ARG A 42 -1.55 -14.41 -7.73
N MET A 43 -1.88 -13.46 -6.85
CA MET A 43 -3.26 -13.11 -6.55
C MET A 43 -4.05 -12.73 -7.80
N LYS A 44 -3.46 -11.94 -8.67
CA LYS A 44 -4.09 -11.50 -9.91
C LYS A 44 -4.27 -12.64 -10.90
N GLU A 45 -3.21 -13.41 -11.18
CA GLU A 45 -3.16 -14.42 -12.24
C GLU A 45 -3.88 -15.73 -11.84
N GLU A 46 -3.70 -16.20 -10.61
CA GLU A 46 -4.24 -17.48 -10.18
C GLU A 46 -5.60 -17.36 -9.47
N PHE A 47 -5.84 -16.26 -8.74
CA PHE A 47 -7.03 -16.10 -7.89
C PHE A 47 -8.01 -15.04 -8.38
N GLY A 48 -7.69 -14.33 -9.47
CA GLY A 48 -8.60 -13.37 -10.10
C GLY A 48 -8.85 -12.11 -9.29
N TYR A 49 -7.87 -11.66 -8.48
CA TYR A 49 -7.92 -10.34 -7.83
C TYR A 49 -7.57 -9.26 -8.85
N ASP A 50 -8.56 -8.84 -9.61
CA ASP A 50 -8.47 -7.94 -10.75
C ASP A 50 -8.62 -6.46 -10.39
N LEU A 51 -9.06 -6.16 -9.17
CA LEU A 51 -9.28 -4.81 -8.69
C LEU A 51 -8.26 -4.42 -7.60
N PHE A 52 -7.44 -3.44 -7.92
CA PHE A 52 -6.64 -2.71 -6.94
C PHE A 52 -7.48 -1.54 -6.43
N LEU A 53 -7.84 -1.58 -5.13
CA LEU A 53 -8.77 -0.63 -4.56
C LEU A 53 -8.07 0.60 -4.01
N ASP A 54 -6.96 0.38 -3.29
CA ASP A 54 -6.27 1.47 -2.60
C ASP A 54 -4.90 1.05 -2.07
N VAL A 55 -4.03 2.03 -1.84
CA VAL A 55 -2.83 1.93 -1.02
C VAL A 55 -2.71 3.13 -0.09
N THR A 56 -2.45 2.85 1.17
CA THR A 56 -2.19 3.87 2.19
C THR A 56 -1.07 3.40 3.13
N ALA A 57 -0.74 4.23 4.12
CA ALA A 57 0.22 3.84 5.15
C ALA A 57 -0.29 4.16 6.56
N VAL A 58 0.24 3.44 7.54
CA VAL A 58 0.07 3.74 8.96
C VAL A 58 1.45 4.08 9.52
N ASP A 59 1.54 5.19 10.20
CA ASP A 59 2.77 5.64 10.87
C ASP A 59 2.79 5.20 12.33
N TRP A 60 3.80 4.40 12.70
CA TRP A 60 4.07 3.89 14.03
C TRP A 60 5.41 4.46 14.55
N PRO A 61 5.45 5.68 15.08
CA PRO A 61 6.71 6.39 15.39
C PRO A 61 7.63 5.66 16.37
N ALA A 62 7.09 4.82 17.23
CA ALA A 62 7.85 4.08 18.24
C ALA A 62 8.47 2.77 17.69
N ASP A 63 8.09 2.35 16.50
CA ASP A 63 8.52 1.06 15.94
C ASP A 63 9.75 1.20 15.06
N ALA A 64 10.64 0.22 15.10
CA ALA A 64 11.82 0.16 14.23
C ALA A 64 11.44 0.12 12.74
N LEU A 65 10.40 -0.66 12.38
CA LEU A 65 9.75 -0.63 11.09
C LEU A 65 8.56 0.34 11.16
N ARG A 66 8.86 1.62 11.03
CA ARG A 66 7.95 2.71 11.34
C ARG A 66 6.68 2.72 10.48
N PHE A 67 6.79 2.49 9.18
CA PHE A 67 5.65 2.60 8.29
C PHE A 67 5.08 1.23 7.94
N GLU A 68 3.75 1.08 8.06
CA GLU A 68 3.02 -0.08 7.59
C GLU A 68 2.26 0.31 6.32
N VAL A 69 2.77 -0.09 5.16
CA VAL A 69 2.10 0.14 3.87
C VAL A 69 0.99 -0.90 3.71
N VAL A 70 -0.20 -0.43 3.39
CA VAL A 70 -1.43 -1.24 3.36
C VAL A 70 -2.05 -1.18 1.98
N HIS A 71 -2.05 -2.30 1.27
CA HIS A 71 -2.65 -2.44 -0.05
C HIS A 71 -3.97 -3.19 0.04
N HIS A 72 -4.99 -2.71 -0.65
CA HIS A 72 -6.34 -3.27 -0.66
C HIS A 72 -6.72 -3.81 -2.04
N PHE A 73 -7.21 -5.04 -2.06
CA PHE A 73 -7.61 -5.73 -3.29
C PHE A 73 -9.02 -6.29 -3.17
N ALA A 74 -9.71 -6.32 -4.31
CA ALA A 74 -10.95 -7.05 -4.49
C ALA A 74 -10.90 -7.88 -5.78
N SER A 75 -11.82 -8.81 -5.88
CA SER A 75 -12.04 -9.57 -7.09
C SER A 75 -13.46 -9.33 -7.58
N SER A 76 -13.62 -9.17 -8.90
CA SER A 76 -14.95 -9.14 -9.51
C SER A 76 -15.67 -10.50 -9.45
N ARG A 77 -14.92 -11.58 -9.18
CA ARG A 77 -15.39 -12.97 -9.18
C ARG A 77 -15.56 -13.56 -7.78
N GLN A 78 -14.88 -12.98 -6.78
CA GLN A 78 -14.80 -13.49 -5.42
C GLN A 78 -15.35 -12.44 -4.44
N PRO A 79 -16.25 -12.79 -3.52
CA PRO A 79 -16.79 -11.82 -2.57
C PRO A 79 -15.80 -11.39 -1.47
N LEU A 80 -14.61 -11.97 -1.45
CA LEU A 80 -13.61 -11.76 -0.41
C LEU A 80 -12.63 -10.65 -0.79
N ARG A 81 -12.44 -9.69 0.10
CA ARG A 81 -11.39 -8.67 -0.01
C ARG A 81 -10.11 -9.16 0.65
N VAL A 82 -8.99 -8.78 0.06
CA VAL A 82 -7.66 -9.05 0.61
C VAL A 82 -6.94 -7.74 0.92
N ARG A 83 -6.26 -7.74 2.06
CA ARG A 83 -5.40 -6.65 2.49
C ARG A 83 -3.99 -7.20 2.70
N LEU A 84 -3.02 -6.59 2.03
CA LEU A 84 -1.60 -6.89 2.22
C LEU A 84 -0.96 -5.76 3.01
N LYS A 85 -0.20 -6.10 4.04
CA LYS A 85 0.49 -5.18 4.92
C LYS A 85 1.98 -5.45 4.87
N THR A 86 2.75 -4.41 4.59
CA THR A 86 4.21 -4.46 4.49
C THR A 86 4.83 -3.42 5.39
N ARG A 87 5.74 -3.83 6.27
CA ARG A 87 6.41 -2.92 7.20
C ARG A 87 7.76 -2.50 6.63
N VAL A 88 8.05 -1.18 6.69
CA VAL A 88 9.30 -0.59 6.21
C VAL A 88 9.89 0.37 7.24
N ALA A 89 11.22 0.48 7.25
CA ALA A 89 11.94 1.35 8.17
C ALA A 89 11.84 2.83 7.73
N ALA A 90 11.97 3.74 8.68
CA ALA A 90 11.98 5.18 8.39
C ALA A 90 13.21 5.62 7.55
N ALA A 91 14.33 4.89 7.66
CA ALA A 91 15.55 5.20 6.93
C ALA A 91 15.45 4.90 5.42
N ASP A 92 14.67 3.89 5.04
CA ASP A 92 14.36 3.55 3.64
C ASP A 92 12.87 3.17 3.55
N PRO A 93 11.96 4.15 3.54
CA PRO A 93 10.53 3.91 3.55
C PRO A 93 10.04 3.60 2.14
N GLY A 94 10.38 2.42 1.60
CA GLY A 94 10.05 2.08 0.21
C GLY A 94 9.59 0.65 0.02
N VAL A 95 8.69 0.49 -0.95
CA VAL A 95 8.20 -0.80 -1.48
C VAL A 95 8.24 -0.77 -3.00
N ASP A 96 8.20 -1.94 -3.62
CA ASP A 96 8.10 -2.01 -5.07
C ASP A 96 6.70 -1.62 -5.55
N SER A 97 6.63 -0.86 -6.65
CA SER A 97 5.40 -0.37 -7.25
C SER A 97 4.59 -1.51 -7.89
N LEU A 98 3.27 -1.40 -7.74
CA LEU A 98 2.29 -2.27 -8.39
C LEU A 98 1.74 -1.67 -9.70
N ALA A 99 2.21 -0.50 -10.14
CA ALA A 99 1.72 0.21 -11.32
C ALA A 99 1.83 -0.63 -12.62
N LYS A 100 2.80 -1.54 -12.71
CA LYS A 100 2.92 -2.47 -13.83
C LYS A 100 1.86 -3.58 -13.83
N LEU A 101 1.27 -3.86 -12.68
CA LEU A 101 0.22 -4.87 -12.53
C LEU A 101 -1.18 -4.25 -12.59
N TYR A 102 -1.34 -3.05 -12.03
CA TYR A 102 -2.61 -2.33 -11.98
C TYR A 102 -2.39 -0.86 -12.34
N GLY A 103 -3.01 -0.39 -13.41
CA GLY A 103 -2.85 1.00 -13.85
C GLY A 103 -3.32 2.03 -12.81
N SER A 104 -4.35 1.69 -12.00
CA SER A 104 -4.85 2.55 -10.92
C SER A 104 -3.81 2.75 -9.80
N ALA A 105 -2.93 1.78 -9.57
CA ALA A 105 -1.91 1.85 -8.54
C ALA A 105 -0.98 3.07 -8.73
N ALA A 106 -0.68 3.44 -9.98
CA ALA A 106 0.19 4.58 -10.26
C ALA A 106 -0.28 5.89 -9.60
N PHE A 107 -1.59 6.11 -9.55
CA PHE A 107 -2.18 7.31 -8.94
C PHE A 107 -2.29 7.19 -7.41
N MET A 108 -2.71 6.03 -6.90
CA MET A 108 -2.87 5.81 -5.46
C MET A 108 -1.51 5.78 -4.74
N GLU A 109 -0.48 5.26 -5.40
CA GLU A 109 0.90 5.29 -4.90
C GLU A 109 1.43 6.73 -4.81
N ARG A 110 1.07 7.62 -5.76
CA ARG A 110 1.39 9.05 -5.69
C ARG A 110 0.78 9.71 -4.46
N GLU A 111 -0.49 9.43 -4.16
CA GLU A 111 -1.15 9.95 -2.97
C GLU A 111 -0.43 9.48 -1.70
N CYS A 112 -0.15 8.18 -1.59
CA CYS A 112 0.56 7.63 -0.46
C CYS A 112 1.98 8.21 -0.32
N HIS A 113 2.66 8.45 -1.45
CA HIS A 113 3.94 9.15 -1.48
C HIS A 113 3.83 10.58 -0.95
N ASP A 114 2.87 11.36 -1.43
CA ASP A 114 2.63 12.72 -0.97
C ASP A 114 2.42 12.79 0.53
N MET A 115 1.53 11.95 1.04
CA MET A 115 1.07 12.02 2.41
C MET A 115 2.07 11.47 3.42
N TYR A 116 2.84 10.43 3.06
CA TYR A 116 3.73 9.71 3.98
C TYR A 116 5.20 9.70 3.56
N GLY A 117 5.52 10.04 2.30
CA GLY A 117 6.88 9.95 1.76
C GLY A 117 7.34 8.52 1.53
N ILE A 118 6.41 7.60 1.29
CA ILE A 118 6.74 6.22 0.90
C ILE A 118 7.24 6.21 -0.54
N ALA A 119 8.40 5.63 -0.79
CA ALA A 119 8.95 5.45 -2.13
C ALA A 119 8.36 4.19 -2.78
N PHE A 120 7.71 4.34 -3.93
CA PHE A 120 7.20 3.21 -4.74
C PHE A 120 8.18 2.96 -5.89
N ARG A 121 9.12 2.04 -5.68
CA ARG A 121 10.19 1.75 -6.64
C ARG A 121 9.62 1.18 -7.94
N GLY A 122 9.89 1.86 -9.05
CA GLY A 122 9.38 1.46 -10.36
C GLY A 122 8.05 2.09 -10.77
N ASN A 123 7.46 2.95 -9.95
CA ASN A 123 6.44 3.89 -10.40
C ASN A 123 7.13 4.96 -11.25
N HIS A 124 6.59 5.21 -12.45
CA HIS A 124 7.17 6.14 -13.42
C HIS A 124 6.91 7.63 -13.10
N ASP A 125 5.97 7.89 -12.21
CA ASP A 125 5.57 9.27 -11.85
C ASP A 125 5.15 9.33 -10.36
N LEU A 126 6.03 9.91 -9.54
CA LEU A 126 5.76 10.18 -8.12
C LEU A 126 5.63 11.69 -7.83
N ARG A 127 5.33 12.50 -8.85
CA ARG A 127 5.06 13.93 -8.64
C ARG A 127 3.84 14.10 -7.72
N PRO A 128 3.77 15.21 -6.97
CA PRO A 128 2.63 15.52 -6.12
C PRO A 128 1.28 15.39 -6.86
N ILE A 129 0.26 14.91 -6.16
CA ILE A 129 -1.10 14.77 -6.68
C ILE A 129 -2.13 15.53 -5.84
N LEU A 130 -1.96 15.54 -4.52
CA LEU A 130 -2.83 16.27 -3.60
C LEU A 130 -2.17 17.53 -3.06
N LEU A 131 -0.85 17.50 -2.87
CA LEU A 131 -0.10 18.63 -2.38
C LEU A 131 0.28 19.57 -3.52
N TYR A 132 0.30 20.87 -3.24
CA TYR A 132 0.74 21.85 -4.23
C TYR A 132 2.25 21.81 -4.43
N GLU A 133 2.71 22.29 -5.58
CA GLU A 133 4.14 22.35 -5.91
C GLU A 133 4.89 23.25 -4.92
N GLY A 134 5.96 22.69 -4.32
CA GLY A 134 6.73 23.38 -3.28
C GLY A 134 6.25 23.12 -1.84
N PHE A 135 5.24 22.30 -1.64
CA PHE A 135 4.87 21.85 -0.29
C PHE A 135 6.01 21.08 0.38
N THR A 136 6.31 21.41 1.63
CA THR A 136 7.43 20.81 2.36
C THR A 136 6.96 19.84 3.44
N GLY A 137 7.35 18.57 3.31
CA GLY A 137 7.06 17.50 4.26
C GLY A 137 5.87 16.63 3.87
N HIS A 138 5.45 15.76 4.78
CA HIS A 138 4.42 14.75 4.56
C HIS A 138 3.36 14.86 5.66
N PRO A 139 2.18 15.42 5.35
CA PRO A 139 1.23 15.89 6.39
C PRO A 139 0.57 14.78 7.19
N LEU A 140 0.57 13.52 6.73
CA LEU A 140 0.00 12.42 7.48
C LEU A 140 1.01 11.68 8.38
N ARG A 141 2.28 12.06 8.35
CA ARG A 141 3.24 11.57 9.35
C ARG A 141 2.92 12.13 10.74
N LYS A 142 3.11 11.31 11.77
CA LYS A 142 2.84 11.70 13.16
C LYS A 142 3.79 12.76 13.70
N ASP A 143 4.97 12.87 13.12
CA ASP A 143 5.98 13.90 13.45
C ASP A 143 5.79 15.20 12.64
N TYR A 144 4.85 15.26 11.70
CA TYR A 144 4.51 16.49 11.00
C TYR A 144 3.77 17.45 11.96
N PRO A 145 4.22 18.70 12.11
CA PRO A 145 3.63 19.66 13.05
C PRO A 145 2.21 20.05 12.60
N LYS A 146 1.19 19.68 13.39
CA LYS A 146 -0.23 19.94 13.05
C LYS A 146 -0.58 21.43 12.92
N GLY A 147 0.14 22.30 13.63
CA GLY A 147 -0.07 23.75 13.60
C GLY A 147 0.80 24.48 12.57
N ARG A 148 1.54 23.75 11.75
CA ARG A 148 2.42 24.37 10.72
C ARG A 148 1.59 24.71 9.49
N GLU A 149 1.14 25.97 9.44
CA GLU A 149 0.57 26.50 8.20
C GLU A 149 1.69 26.81 7.20
N GLN A 150 1.50 26.41 5.96
CA GLN A 150 2.38 26.79 4.87
C GLN A 150 1.72 27.90 4.04
N PRO A 151 2.49 28.85 3.49
CA PRO A 151 1.94 29.92 2.68
C PRO A 151 1.10 29.36 1.53
N LEU A 152 -0.09 29.91 1.33
CA LEU A 152 -0.88 29.62 0.15
C LEU A 152 -0.14 30.11 -1.09
N VAL A 153 0.00 29.24 -2.08
CA VAL A 153 0.53 29.64 -3.39
C VAL A 153 -0.52 30.51 -4.06
N PRO A 154 -0.19 31.76 -4.49
CA PRO A 154 -1.14 32.59 -5.19
C PRO A 154 -1.60 31.89 -6.47
N TYR A 155 -2.92 31.90 -6.71
CA TYR A 155 -3.46 31.41 -7.97
C TYR A 155 -2.80 32.17 -9.12
N ARG A 156 -2.22 31.46 -10.06
CA ARG A 156 -1.82 32.05 -11.34
C ARG A 156 -3.10 32.28 -12.15
N ASN A 157 -3.47 33.55 -12.31
CA ASN A 157 -4.49 33.94 -13.29
C ASN A 157 -3.97 33.74 -14.71
#